data_b8d527113453b0b05b66283de4d3d918
#
_entry.id   b8d527113453b0b05b66283de4d3d918
#
_cell.length_a   1.000
_cell.length_b   1.000
_cell.length_c   1.000
_cell.angle_alpha   90.00
_cell.angle_beta   90.00
_cell.angle_gamma   90.00
#
_symmetry.space_group_name_H-M   'P 1'
#
loop_
_entity.id
_entity.type
_entity.pdbx_description
1 polymer ?
#
loop_
_entity_poly.entity_id
_entity_poly.type
_entity_poly.pdbx_seq_one_letter_code
_entity_poly.pdbx_strand_id
1 'polypeptide(L)'
;MHSSIEDICGQVIEFDNCIRFAGFATKTGKIIAYKYRKEAIPLLTSDETQLSVLDTALKMRIRKDMEPKLGKAICSITLYEKVTRATILLNSEDYPILMISFDNKTNKRTDHESLILHGILPLLSHYFTGTV
;
A
#
# COMPACT_ATOMS: atom_id res chain seq x y z
N MET A 1 -20.80 11.98 5.15
CA MET A 1 -20.54 10.63 5.69
C MET A 1 -19.08 10.25 5.44
N HIS A 2 -18.38 9.85 6.47
CA HIS A 2 -16.99 9.47 6.34
C HIS A 2 -16.87 7.97 6.07
N SER A 3 -16.15 7.62 5.01
CA SER A 3 -15.78 6.22 4.81
C SER A 3 -14.79 5.81 5.89
N SER A 4 -14.98 4.65 6.49
CA SER A 4 -14.01 4.12 7.43
C SER A 4 -12.74 3.73 6.67
N ILE A 5 -11.64 3.61 7.41
CA ILE A 5 -10.36 3.22 6.82
C ILE A 5 -10.44 1.78 6.25
N GLU A 6 -11.23 0.90 6.87
CA GLU A 6 -11.50 -0.44 6.37
C GLU A 6 -12.26 -0.41 5.04
N ASP A 7 -13.21 0.52 4.89
CA ASP A 7 -13.96 0.69 3.65
C ASP A 7 -13.03 1.10 2.51
N ILE A 8 -12.06 1.95 2.79
CA ILE A 8 -11.07 2.37 1.80
C ILE A 8 -10.21 1.17 1.40
N CYS A 9 -9.79 0.33 2.35
CA CYS A 9 -9.10 -0.93 2.04
C CYS A 9 -9.93 -1.79 1.08
N GLY A 10 -11.22 -1.92 1.34
CA GLY A 10 -12.15 -2.65 0.49
C GLY A 10 -12.23 -2.09 -0.93
N GLN A 11 -12.28 -0.77 -1.07
CA GLN A 11 -12.31 -0.13 -2.38
C GLN A 11 -11.01 -0.38 -3.16
N VAL A 12 -9.86 -0.38 -2.48
CA VAL A 12 -8.58 -0.70 -3.10
C VAL A 12 -8.59 -2.15 -3.60
N ILE A 13 -9.05 -3.09 -2.78
CA ILE A 13 -9.17 -4.51 -3.15
C ILE A 13 -10.04 -4.68 -4.40
N GLU A 14 -11.17 -3.97 -4.47
CA GLU A 14 -12.11 -4.08 -5.58
C GLU A 14 -11.61 -3.41 -6.86
N PHE A 15 -10.56 -2.62 -6.78
CA PHE A 15 -10.05 -1.87 -7.92
C PHE A 15 -9.53 -2.79 -9.05
N ASP A 16 -8.90 -3.90 -8.69
CA ASP A 16 -8.40 -4.88 -9.67
C ASP A 16 -8.33 -6.26 -9.03
N ASN A 17 -8.64 -7.29 -9.81
CA ASN A 17 -8.65 -8.68 -9.33
C ASN A 17 -7.30 -9.18 -8.86
N CYS A 18 -6.20 -8.58 -9.31
CA CYS A 18 -4.86 -9.00 -8.90
C CYS A 18 -4.48 -8.52 -7.49
N ILE A 19 -5.22 -7.56 -6.93
CA ILE A 19 -4.93 -7.04 -5.59
C ILE A 19 -5.45 -8.03 -4.56
N ARG A 20 -4.54 -8.56 -3.74
CA ARG A 20 -4.85 -9.56 -2.73
C ARG A 20 -4.93 -9.03 -1.32
N PHE A 21 -4.29 -7.88 -1.05
CA PHE A 21 -4.20 -7.30 0.28
C PHE A 21 -4.06 -5.78 0.18
N ALA A 22 -4.69 -5.06 1.09
CA ALA A 22 -4.50 -3.63 1.30
C ALA A 22 -4.55 -3.34 2.79
N GLY A 23 -3.59 -2.58 3.30
CA GLY A 23 -3.52 -2.26 4.72
C GLY A 23 -2.86 -0.92 4.98
N PHE A 24 -3.39 -0.21 5.97
CA PHE A 24 -2.84 1.07 6.42
C PHE A 24 -1.98 0.88 7.65
N ALA A 25 -0.89 1.61 7.71
CA ALA A 25 0.04 1.56 8.85
C ALA A 25 0.38 2.96 9.33
N THR A 26 0.75 3.03 10.61
CA THR A 26 1.25 4.25 11.24
C THR A 26 2.71 4.46 10.90
N LYS A 27 3.20 5.68 11.17
CA LYS A 27 4.62 6.02 10.99
C LYS A 27 5.56 5.23 11.91
N THR A 28 5.04 4.60 12.95
CA THR A 28 5.82 3.75 13.86
C THR A 28 5.78 2.27 13.49
N GLY A 29 5.11 1.93 12.38
CA GLY A 29 5.11 0.56 11.88
C GLY A 29 4.05 -0.34 12.47
N LYS A 30 2.88 0.22 12.76
CA LYS A 30 1.75 -0.51 13.32
C LYS A 30 0.61 -0.57 12.31
N ILE A 31 0.12 -1.76 11.98
CA ILE A 31 -1.06 -1.90 11.13
C ILE A 31 -2.29 -1.44 11.90
N ILE A 32 -3.07 -0.54 11.29
CA ILE A 32 -4.28 0.03 11.89
C ILE A 32 -5.53 -0.67 11.33
N ALA A 33 -5.53 -0.91 10.03
CA ALA A 33 -6.66 -1.53 9.33
C ALA A 33 -6.13 -2.25 8.11
N TYR A 34 -6.74 -3.37 7.77
CA TYR A 34 -6.35 -4.13 6.59
C TYR A 34 -7.51 -4.96 6.08
N LYS A 35 -7.36 -5.42 4.84
CA LYS A 35 -8.31 -6.35 4.23
C LYS A 35 -7.59 -7.26 3.26
N TYR A 36 -7.93 -8.54 3.28
CA TYR A 36 -7.51 -9.51 2.27
C TYR A 36 -8.64 -9.74 1.27
N ARG A 37 -8.29 -10.02 0.03
CA ARG A 37 -9.27 -10.52 -0.93
C ARG A 37 -9.85 -11.83 -0.38
N LYS A 38 -11.12 -12.06 -0.62
CA LYS A 38 -11.90 -13.14 0.00
C LYS A 38 -11.23 -14.51 -0.01
N GLU A 39 -10.52 -14.84 -1.07
CA GLU A 39 -9.90 -16.17 -1.22
C GLU A 39 -8.38 -16.14 -1.03
N ALA A 40 -7.82 -14.99 -0.70
CA ALA A 40 -6.39 -14.86 -0.51
C ALA A 40 -5.97 -15.46 0.83
N ILE A 41 -4.93 -16.30 0.79
CA ILE A 41 -4.34 -16.88 1.98
C ILE A 41 -3.08 -16.08 2.31
N PRO A 42 -2.93 -15.56 3.54
CA PRO A 42 -1.71 -14.85 3.93
C PRO A 42 -0.46 -15.72 3.71
N LEU A 43 0.55 -15.15 3.06
CA LEU A 43 1.81 -15.85 2.80
C LEU A 43 2.80 -15.72 3.95
N LEU A 44 2.65 -14.67 4.74
CA LEU A 44 3.53 -14.39 5.89
C LEU A 44 2.82 -14.77 7.19
N THR A 45 3.61 -15.18 8.17
CA THR A 45 3.11 -15.35 9.54
C THR A 45 2.79 -13.98 10.14
N SER A 46 2.10 -13.97 11.27
CA SER A 46 1.81 -12.74 12.01
C SER A 46 3.10 -11.99 12.38
N ASP A 47 4.12 -12.70 12.86
CA ASP A 47 5.40 -12.10 13.23
C ASP A 47 6.15 -11.56 12.03
N GLU A 48 6.14 -12.28 10.91
CA GLU A 48 6.75 -11.82 9.67
C GLU A 48 6.06 -10.57 9.13
N THR A 49 4.74 -10.53 9.22
CA THR A 49 3.96 -9.35 8.82
C THR A 49 4.36 -8.14 9.67
N GLN A 50 4.46 -8.34 10.99
CA GLN A 50 4.85 -7.26 11.91
C GLN A 50 6.24 -6.71 11.58
N LEU A 51 7.21 -7.59 11.33
CA LEU A 51 8.56 -7.18 10.94
C LEU A 51 8.55 -6.42 9.61
N SER A 52 7.76 -6.87 8.66
CA SER A 52 7.62 -6.22 7.35
C SER A 52 7.08 -4.79 7.48
N VAL A 53 6.10 -4.58 8.35
CA VAL A 53 5.51 -3.27 8.58
C VAL A 53 6.51 -2.33 9.25
N LEU A 54 7.26 -2.82 10.24
CA LEU A 54 8.31 -2.05 10.90
C LEU A 54 9.40 -1.63 9.91
N ASP A 55 9.84 -2.54 9.06
CA ASP A 55 10.84 -2.27 8.03
C ASP A 55 10.34 -1.18 7.06
N THR A 56 9.09 -1.28 6.65
CA THR A 56 8.47 -0.31 5.76
C THR A 56 8.45 1.09 6.39
N ALA A 57 8.05 1.18 7.65
CA ALA A 57 8.00 2.46 8.36
C ALA A 57 9.40 3.09 8.48
N LEU A 58 10.42 2.29 8.78
CA LEU A 58 11.79 2.77 8.87
C LEU A 58 12.29 3.29 7.52
N LYS A 59 12.05 2.57 6.45
CA LYS A 59 12.42 3.00 5.10
C LYS A 59 11.72 4.29 4.69
N MET A 60 10.47 4.46 5.10
CA MET A 60 9.71 5.69 4.82
C MET A 60 10.34 6.90 5.49
N ARG A 61 10.82 6.77 6.71
CA ARG A 61 11.50 7.86 7.42
C ARG A 61 12.75 8.31 6.67
N ILE A 62 13.55 7.36 6.21
CA ILE A 62 14.78 7.64 5.47
C ILE A 62 14.45 8.36 4.14
N ARG A 63 13.45 7.86 3.43
CA ARG A 63 13.02 8.48 2.16
C ARG A 63 12.50 9.89 2.35
N LYS A 64 11.80 10.13 3.45
CA LYS A 64 11.27 11.47 3.76
C LYS A 64 12.39 12.49 3.95
N ASP A 65 13.51 12.07 4.53
CA ASP A 65 14.68 12.94 4.73
C ASP A 65 15.31 13.36 3.39
N MET A 66 15.09 12.61 2.33
CA MET A 66 15.61 12.91 0.99
C MET A 66 14.68 13.82 0.17
N GLU A 67 13.46 14.03 0.62
CA GLU A 67 12.44 14.79 -0.12
C GLU A 67 12.86 16.23 -0.46
N PRO A 68 13.57 16.97 0.41
CA PRO A 68 14.00 18.32 0.03
C PRO A 68 14.86 18.37 -1.23
N LYS A 69 15.57 17.30 -1.54
CA LYS A 69 16.44 17.23 -2.74
C LYS A 69 15.81 16.48 -3.90
N LEU A 70 15.04 15.43 -3.61
CA LEU A 70 14.51 14.55 -4.64
C LEU A 70 13.04 14.80 -4.98
N GLY A 71 12.36 15.63 -4.20
CA GLY A 71 10.93 15.78 -4.32
C GLY A 71 10.20 14.73 -3.49
N LYS A 72 8.90 14.87 -3.41
CA LYS A 72 8.05 14.00 -2.59
C LYS A 72 8.10 12.56 -3.07
N ALA A 73 8.35 11.64 -2.16
CA ALA A 73 8.26 10.20 -2.46
C ALA A 73 6.79 9.81 -2.63
N ILE A 74 6.48 9.08 -3.68
CA ILE A 74 5.10 8.69 -4.03
C ILE A 74 4.83 7.25 -3.66
N CYS A 75 5.65 6.33 -4.15
CA CYS A 75 5.47 4.91 -3.88
C CYS A 75 6.76 4.14 -4.06
N SER A 76 6.79 2.94 -3.49
CA SER A 76 7.84 1.94 -3.69
C SER A 76 7.21 0.64 -4.15
N ILE A 77 7.86 -0.04 -5.08
CA ILE A 77 7.38 -1.32 -5.59
C ILE A 77 8.50 -2.35 -5.46
N THR A 78 8.20 -3.49 -4.84
CA THR A 78 9.12 -4.62 -4.77
C THR A 78 8.50 -5.81 -5.48
N LEU A 79 9.20 -6.32 -6.49
CA LEU A 79 8.75 -7.46 -7.27
C LEU A 79 9.34 -8.75 -6.68
N TYR A 80 8.48 -9.60 -6.13
CA TYR A 80 8.82 -10.97 -5.76
C TYR A 80 8.29 -11.92 -6.83
N GLU A 81 8.74 -13.15 -6.83
CA GLU A 81 8.24 -14.13 -7.82
C GLU A 81 6.74 -14.37 -7.71
N LYS A 82 6.23 -14.52 -6.50
CA LYS A 82 4.81 -14.86 -6.25
C LYS A 82 3.92 -13.65 -6.14
N VAL A 83 4.42 -12.56 -5.64
CA VAL A 83 3.65 -11.34 -5.38
C VAL A 83 4.47 -10.11 -5.70
N THR A 84 3.80 -9.02 -6.01
CA THR A 84 4.40 -7.69 -6.04
C THR A 84 3.84 -6.91 -4.85
N ARG A 85 4.70 -6.23 -4.13
CA ARG A 85 4.29 -5.42 -2.99
C ARG A 85 4.57 -3.96 -3.28
N ALA A 86 3.62 -3.10 -2.94
CA ALA A 86 3.76 -1.67 -3.10
C ALA A 86 3.49 -0.96 -1.79
N THR A 87 4.22 0.12 -1.57
CA THR A 87 4.01 1.03 -0.44
C THR A 87 3.71 2.40 -1.01
N ILE A 88 2.57 2.96 -0.68
CA ILE A 88 2.15 4.28 -1.12
C ILE A 88 2.21 5.23 0.07
N LEU A 89 2.81 6.39 -0.13
CA LEU A 89 2.90 7.42 0.89
C LEU A 89 1.70 8.35 0.77
N LEU A 90 1.03 8.55 1.90
CA LEU A 90 -0.16 9.38 1.98
C LEU A 90 0.12 10.64 2.79
N ASN A 91 -0.56 11.72 2.44
CA ASN A 91 -0.51 12.96 3.21
C ASN A 91 -1.52 12.86 4.36
N SER A 92 -1.15 12.11 5.39
CA SER A 92 -1.98 11.87 6.56
C SER A 92 -1.09 11.59 7.76
N GLU A 93 -1.39 12.25 8.89
CA GLU A 93 -0.66 11.99 10.13
C GLU A 93 -0.98 10.62 10.71
N ASP A 94 -2.25 10.22 10.63
CA ASP A 94 -2.73 8.98 11.24
C ASP A 94 -2.52 7.75 10.34
N TYR A 95 -2.58 7.94 9.01
CA TYR A 95 -2.52 6.85 8.04
C TYR A 95 -1.52 7.17 6.93
N PRO A 96 -0.23 7.33 7.27
CA PRO A 96 0.76 7.80 6.29
C PRO A 96 1.19 6.75 5.27
N ILE A 97 0.89 5.49 5.52
CA ILE A 97 1.38 4.37 4.71
C ILE A 97 0.22 3.46 4.30
N LEU A 98 0.08 3.24 2.99
CA LEU A 98 -0.78 2.18 2.45
C LEU A 98 0.10 1.10 1.83
N MET A 99 -0.06 -0.13 2.30
CA MET A 99 0.64 -1.29 1.75
C MET A 99 -0.34 -2.11 0.92
N ILE A 100 0.09 -2.50 -0.27
CA ILE A 100 -0.72 -3.29 -1.20
C ILE A 100 0.08 -4.49 -1.67
N SER A 101 -0.57 -5.65 -1.77
CA SER A 101 0.02 -6.84 -2.38
C SER A 101 -0.78 -7.25 -3.61
N PHE A 102 -0.06 -7.56 -4.68
CA PHE A 102 -0.63 -8.00 -5.96
C PHE A 102 -0.19 -9.43 -6.22
N ASP A 103 -1.11 -10.26 -6.70
CA ASP A 103 -0.76 -11.61 -7.16
C ASP A 103 -0.04 -11.56 -8.50
N ASN A 104 1.00 -12.37 -8.64
CA ASN A 104 1.74 -12.53 -9.88
C ASN A 104 1.42 -13.87 -10.57
N LYS A 105 0.20 -14.37 -10.41
CA LYS A 105 -0.20 -15.72 -10.82
C LYS A 105 -0.30 -15.93 -12.31
N THR A 106 -0.34 -14.89 -13.12
CA THR A 106 -0.61 -15.03 -14.54
C THR A 106 0.62 -14.72 -15.36
N ASN A 107 0.72 -15.35 -16.53
CA ASN A 107 1.70 -15.02 -17.54
C ASN A 107 1.56 -13.60 -18.07
N LYS A 108 0.49 -12.91 -17.70
CA LYS A 108 0.30 -11.50 -18.02
C LYS A 108 0.85 -10.67 -16.89
N ARG A 109 1.93 -9.97 -17.15
CA ARG A 109 2.41 -8.96 -16.25
C ARG A 109 1.41 -7.81 -16.25
N THR A 110 0.75 -7.62 -15.12
CA THR A 110 0.02 -6.40 -14.88
C THR A 110 1.04 -5.28 -14.72
N ASP A 111 0.81 -4.16 -15.37
CA ASP A 111 1.62 -2.97 -15.15
C ASP A 111 1.21 -2.35 -13.80
N HIS A 112 1.85 -2.83 -12.73
CA HIS A 112 1.52 -2.41 -11.37
C HIS A 112 1.77 -0.92 -11.17
N GLU A 113 2.81 -0.37 -11.78
CA GLU A 113 3.11 1.06 -11.69
C GLU A 113 1.97 1.89 -12.28
N SER A 114 1.50 1.55 -13.47
CA SER A 114 0.39 2.24 -14.11
C SER A 114 -0.89 2.11 -13.29
N LEU A 115 -1.17 0.92 -12.75
CA LEU A 115 -2.33 0.67 -11.90
C LEU A 115 -2.30 1.56 -10.66
N ILE A 116 -1.14 1.73 -10.05
CA ILE A 116 -0.97 2.61 -8.89
C ILE A 116 -1.14 4.08 -9.28
N LEU A 117 -0.37 4.54 -10.27
CA LEU A 117 -0.30 5.96 -10.62
C LEU A 117 -1.60 6.47 -11.26
N HIS A 118 -2.25 5.67 -12.09
CA HIS A 118 -3.43 6.11 -12.84
C HIS A 118 -4.75 5.58 -12.30
N GLY A 119 -4.72 4.68 -11.33
CA GLY A 119 -5.92 4.09 -10.75
C GLY A 119 -6.03 4.31 -9.25
N ILE A 120 -5.13 3.72 -8.50
CA ILE A 120 -5.21 3.71 -7.03
C ILE A 120 -4.96 5.09 -6.43
N LEU A 121 -3.93 5.82 -6.90
CA LEU A 121 -3.66 7.16 -6.39
C LEU A 121 -4.81 8.14 -6.61
N PRO A 122 -5.45 8.21 -7.80
CA PRO A 122 -6.65 9.04 -7.95
C PRO A 122 -7.79 8.64 -7.02
N LEU A 123 -7.97 7.35 -6.75
CA LEU A 123 -8.96 6.89 -5.77
C LEU A 123 -8.62 7.42 -4.38
N LEU A 124 -7.37 7.30 -3.96
CA LEU A 124 -6.93 7.73 -2.62
C LEU A 124 -7.01 9.24 -2.44
N SER A 125 -6.85 10.02 -3.51
CA SER A 125 -6.90 11.48 -3.44
C SER A 125 -8.26 12.01 -3.01
N HIS A 126 -9.33 11.21 -3.15
CA HIS A 126 -10.64 11.56 -2.62
C HIS A 126 -10.67 11.57 -1.09
N TYR A 127 -9.80 10.81 -0.45
CA TYR A 127 -9.78 10.64 1.01
C TYR A 127 -8.60 11.33 1.68
N PHE A 128 -7.49 11.49 0.96
CA PHE A 128 -6.25 12.03 1.50
C PHE A 128 -5.78 13.21 0.66
N THR A 129 -6.16 14.41 1.09
CA THR A 129 -5.83 15.67 0.42
C THR A 129 -4.31 15.83 0.27
N GLY A 130 -3.87 16.26 -0.91
CA GLY A 130 -2.44 16.42 -1.19
C GLY A 130 -1.71 15.15 -1.56
N THR A 131 -2.39 14.01 -1.64
CA THR A 131 -1.84 12.77 -2.19
C THR A 131 -1.79 12.90 -3.71
N VAL A 132 -0.67 12.55 -4.30
CA VAL A 132 -0.42 12.71 -5.74
C VAL A 132 -1.17 11.68 -6.59
#